data_9c0397548d97b061ebde1519b3d6bec5
#
_entry.id   9c0397548d97b061ebde1519b3d6bec5
#
_cell.length_a   1.000
_cell.length_b   1.000
_cell.length_c   1.000
_cell.angle_alpha   90.00
_cell.angle_beta   90.00
_cell.angle_gamma   90.00
#
_symmetry.space_group_name_H-M   'P 1'
#
loop_
_entity.id
_entity.type
_entity.pdbx_description
1 polymer ?
#
loop_
_entity_poly.entity_id
_entity_poly.type
_entity_poly.pdbx_seq_one_letter_code
_entity_poly.pdbx_strand_id
1 'polypeptide(L)'
;MGMESKFIWKNGELAPFEQATLHFLTPALHYGAAVFEGIRAYNTPKGPAVFRLREHVERLFDSARVLGFREFPWSVEEAIKAHKDTVRANGFTDCYIRPLMYLDGGGWNLNVDNGKLSMMIAVWQWSN
;
A
#
# COMPACT_ATOMS: atom_id res chain seq x y z
N MET A 1 18.43 -10.01 1.64
CA MET A 1 17.01 -10.05 1.31
C MET A 1 16.86 -9.79 -0.17
N GLY A 2 16.35 -10.74 -0.91
CA GLY A 2 16.17 -10.62 -2.34
C GLY A 2 15.07 -9.65 -2.74
N MET A 3 15.14 -8.43 -2.24
CA MET A 3 14.20 -7.41 -2.68
C MET A 3 14.71 -6.79 -3.96
N GLU A 4 14.24 -7.33 -5.07
CA GLU A 4 14.56 -6.82 -6.41
C GLU A 4 13.47 -5.87 -6.89
N SER A 5 12.76 -5.24 -5.96
CA SER A 5 11.68 -4.31 -6.28
C SER A 5 12.26 -3.06 -6.93
N LYS A 6 11.72 -2.72 -8.08
CA LYS A 6 12.16 -1.55 -8.85
C LYS A 6 11.24 -0.36 -8.63
N PHE A 7 9.95 -0.63 -8.43
CA PHE A 7 8.93 0.40 -8.33
C PHE A 7 8.04 0.20 -7.11
N ILE A 8 7.57 1.31 -6.58
CA ILE A 8 6.54 1.36 -5.56
C ILE A 8 5.41 2.27 -6.05
N TRP A 9 4.16 1.93 -5.72
CA TRP A 9 3.06 2.84 -5.95
C TRP A 9 2.94 3.75 -4.73
N LYS A 10 2.91 5.06 -4.96
CA LYS A 10 2.80 6.04 -3.89
C LYS A 10 1.81 7.13 -4.30
N ASN A 11 0.72 7.21 -3.59
CA ASN A 11 -0.28 8.28 -3.73
C ASN A 11 -0.75 8.55 -5.17
N GLY A 12 -0.95 7.49 -5.95
CA GLY A 12 -1.48 7.61 -7.30
C GLY A 12 -0.46 7.40 -8.40
N GLU A 13 0.82 7.27 -8.09
CA GLU A 13 1.88 7.16 -9.10
C GLU A 13 2.87 6.06 -8.76
N LEU A 14 3.37 5.39 -9.79
CA LEU A 14 4.52 4.52 -9.66
C LEU A 14 5.77 5.37 -9.58
N ALA A 15 6.64 5.05 -8.63
CA ALA A 15 7.90 5.76 -8.39
C ALA A 15 9.02 4.74 -8.20
N PRO A 16 10.29 5.13 -8.38
CA PRO A 16 11.41 4.26 -8.05
C PRO A 16 11.35 3.83 -6.58
N PHE A 17 11.64 2.55 -6.34
CA PHE A 17 11.49 1.96 -5.01
C PHE A 17 12.30 2.71 -3.93
N GLU A 18 13.49 3.17 -4.26
CA GLU A 18 14.35 3.90 -3.32
C GLU A 18 13.77 5.24 -2.88
N GLN A 19 12.75 5.74 -3.57
CA GLN A 19 12.03 6.96 -3.17
C GLN A 19 10.91 6.69 -2.16
N ALA A 20 10.73 5.44 -1.74
CA ALA A 20 9.74 5.06 -0.73
C ALA A 20 10.23 5.41 0.67
N THR A 21 10.38 6.70 0.94
CA THR A 21 10.91 7.21 2.20
C THR A 21 9.92 8.15 2.87
N LEU A 22 10.04 8.27 4.19
CA LEU A 22 9.20 9.14 5.00
C LEU A 22 10.07 10.07 5.83
N HIS A 23 9.57 11.28 6.03
CA HIS A 23 10.21 12.22 6.94
C HIS A 23 10.08 11.71 8.39
N PHE A 24 11.10 11.99 9.21
CA PHE A 24 11.09 11.59 10.62
C PHE A 24 9.82 12.05 11.36
N LEU A 25 9.32 13.22 11.01
CA LEU A 25 8.16 13.82 11.68
C LEU A 25 6.80 13.32 11.11
N THR A 26 6.81 12.31 10.24
CA THR A 26 5.56 11.72 9.75
C THR A 26 4.75 11.19 10.94
N PRO A 27 3.50 11.64 11.15
CA PRO A 27 2.73 11.25 12.32
C PRO A 27 2.56 9.75 12.51
N ALA A 28 2.46 8.99 11.41
CA ALA A 28 2.35 7.53 11.50
C ALA A 28 3.51 6.90 12.25
N LEU A 29 4.73 7.45 12.12
CA LEU A 29 5.92 6.93 12.79
C LEU A 29 5.88 7.15 14.30
N HIS A 30 5.29 8.24 14.76
CA HIS A 30 5.26 8.59 16.18
C HIS A 30 4.08 7.99 16.90
N TYR A 31 2.96 7.81 16.21
CA TYR A 31 1.71 7.48 16.84
C TYR A 31 1.10 6.15 16.36
N GLY A 32 1.78 5.47 15.45
CA GLY A 32 1.30 4.20 14.94
C GLY A 32 0.03 4.30 14.12
N ALA A 33 -0.25 5.46 13.55
CA ALA A 33 -1.47 5.69 12.79
C ALA A 33 -1.31 5.17 11.36
N ALA A 34 -1.36 3.85 11.22
CA ALA A 34 -1.20 3.16 9.94
C ALA A 34 -1.96 1.84 9.96
N VAL A 35 -2.39 1.40 8.79
CA VAL A 35 -3.01 0.09 8.59
C VAL A 35 -2.42 -0.55 7.34
N PHE A 36 -2.38 -1.88 7.32
CA PHE A 36 -1.80 -2.61 6.21
C PHE A 36 -2.52 -3.93 5.97
N GLU A 37 -2.27 -4.52 4.80
CA GLU A 37 -2.66 -5.88 4.47
C GLU A 37 -1.44 -6.68 4.04
N GLY A 38 -1.52 -7.99 4.12
CA GLY A 38 -0.53 -8.91 3.56
C GLY A 38 -1.20 -9.74 2.48
N ILE A 39 -0.77 -9.57 1.24
CA ILE A 39 -1.45 -10.13 0.07
C ILE A 39 -0.45 -10.93 -0.76
N ARG A 40 -0.89 -12.02 -1.34
CA ARG A 40 -0.03 -12.83 -2.20
C ARG A 40 -0.55 -12.89 -3.62
N ALA A 41 0.37 -12.81 -4.57
CA ALA A 41 0.14 -13.14 -5.96
C ALA A 41 0.86 -14.45 -6.27
N TYR A 42 0.19 -15.30 -7.06
CA TYR A 42 0.72 -16.61 -7.44
C TYR A 42 0.84 -16.68 -8.96
N ASN A 43 1.88 -17.34 -9.41
CA ASN A 43 2.06 -17.60 -10.83
C ASN A 43 1.01 -18.60 -11.30
N THR A 44 0.32 -18.26 -12.39
CA THR A 44 -0.66 -19.15 -13.04
C THR A 44 -0.36 -19.24 -14.53
N PRO A 45 -0.95 -20.20 -15.26
CA PRO A 45 -0.78 -20.27 -16.72
C PRO A 45 -1.20 -18.98 -17.45
N LYS A 46 -2.02 -18.15 -16.83
CA LYS A 46 -2.48 -16.87 -17.39
C LYS A 46 -1.69 -15.67 -16.86
N GLY A 47 -0.60 -15.90 -16.13
CA GLY A 47 0.18 -14.87 -15.48
C GLY A 47 -0.08 -14.80 -13.98
N PRO A 48 0.45 -13.77 -13.29
CA PRO A 48 0.24 -13.65 -11.86
C PRO A 48 -1.22 -13.37 -11.52
N ALA A 49 -1.74 -14.06 -10.51
CA ALA A 49 -3.08 -13.88 -9.99
C ALA A 49 -3.00 -13.50 -8.52
N VAL A 50 -3.61 -12.39 -8.15
CA VAL A 50 -3.62 -11.91 -6.77
C VAL A 50 -4.78 -12.59 -6.03
N PHE A 51 -4.44 -13.30 -4.94
CA PHE A 51 -5.42 -14.06 -4.19
C PHE A 51 -6.29 -13.14 -3.34
N ARG A 52 -7.59 -13.14 -3.60
CA ARG A 52 -8.62 -12.41 -2.85
C ARG A 52 -8.33 -10.91 -2.73
N LEU A 53 -7.88 -10.32 -3.83
CA LEU A 53 -7.47 -8.91 -3.84
C LEU A 53 -8.60 -7.98 -3.38
N ARG A 54 -9.81 -8.17 -3.87
CA ARG A 54 -10.93 -7.30 -3.52
C ARG A 54 -11.20 -7.32 -2.01
N GLU A 55 -11.26 -8.50 -1.41
CA GLU A 55 -11.54 -8.64 0.01
C GLU A 55 -10.43 -8.00 0.85
N HIS A 56 -9.17 -8.14 0.42
CA HIS A 56 -8.04 -7.48 1.09
C HIS A 56 -8.14 -5.95 1.00
N VAL A 57 -8.46 -5.43 -0.18
CA VAL A 57 -8.57 -3.97 -0.37
C VAL A 57 -9.74 -3.42 0.44
N GLU A 58 -10.88 -4.08 0.41
CA GLU A 58 -12.04 -3.66 1.20
C GLU A 58 -11.72 -3.66 2.69
N ARG A 59 -11.01 -4.68 3.18
CA ARG A 59 -10.60 -4.74 4.58
C ARG A 59 -9.59 -3.65 4.92
N LEU A 60 -8.68 -3.32 4.01
CA LEU A 60 -7.74 -2.22 4.21
C LEU A 60 -8.49 -0.89 4.44
N PHE A 61 -9.50 -0.63 3.61
CA PHE A 61 -10.33 0.57 3.76
C PHE A 61 -11.11 0.55 5.07
N ASP A 62 -11.67 -0.61 5.44
CA ASP A 62 -12.39 -0.75 6.70
C ASP A 62 -11.46 -0.51 7.91
N SER A 63 -10.24 -1.03 7.85
CA SER A 63 -9.23 -0.81 8.90
C SER A 63 -8.91 0.68 9.04
N ALA A 64 -8.79 1.39 7.92
CA ALA A 64 -8.55 2.83 7.94
C ALA A 64 -9.73 3.58 8.56
N ARG A 65 -10.97 3.16 8.28
CA ARG A 65 -12.16 3.75 8.90
C ARG A 65 -12.17 3.54 10.41
N VAL A 66 -11.72 2.38 10.89
CA VAL A 66 -11.61 2.11 12.33
C VAL A 66 -10.64 3.08 13.00
N LEU A 67 -9.55 3.45 12.31
CA LEU A 67 -8.64 4.48 12.81
C LEU A 67 -9.20 5.89 12.74
N GLY A 68 -10.31 6.10 12.06
CA GLY A 68 -10.96 7.41 12.00
C GLY A 68 -10.86 8.13 10.66
N PHE A 69 -10.23 7.53 9.66
CA PHE A 69 -10.20 8.14 8.33
C PHE A 69 -11.59 8.10 7.70
N ARG A 70 -12.04 9.23 7.18
CA ARG A 70 -13.38 9.38 6.59
C ARG A 70 -13.35 9.64 5.10
N GLU A 71 -12.29 10.27 4.62
CA GLU A 71 -12.12 10.65 3.24
C GLU A 71 -10.96 9.88 2.62
N PHE A 72 -11.22 9.26 1.47
CA PHE A 72 -10.24 8.46 0.77
C PHE A 72 -9.99 9.10 -0.59
N PRO A 73 -8.71 9.42 -0.94
CA PRO A 73 -8.40 9.95 -2.27
C PRO A 73 -8.64 8.95 -3.39
N TRP A 74 -8.78 7.66 -3.05
CA TRP A 74 -8.95 6.59 -4.02
C TRP A 74 -10.20 5.78 -3.71
N SER A 75 -10.86 5.31 -4.77
CA SER A 75 -11.92 4.31 -4.64
C SER A 75 -11.31 2.93 -4.43
N VAL A 76 -12.13 1.97 -4.00
CA VAL A 76 -11.72 0.57 -3.91
C VAL A 76 -11.25 0.07 -5.28
N GLU A 77 -11.95 0.40 -6.35
CA GLU A 77 -11.58 -0.02 -7.72
C GLU A 77 -10.23 0.55 -8.15
N GLU A 78 -9.98 1.83 -7.86
CA GLU A 78 -8.69 2.46 -8.14
C GLU A 78 -7.57 1.80 -7.35
N ALA A 79 -7.81 1.47 -6.08
CA ALA A 79 -6.83 0.78 -5.25
C ALA A 79 -6.55 -0.63 -5.77
N ILE A 80 -7.58 -1.37 -6.20
CA ILE A 80 -7.41 -2.70 -6.80
C ILE A 80 -6.51 -2.59 -8.04
N LYS A 81 -6.78 -1.63 -8.91
CA LYS A 81 -5.96 -1.40 -10.10
C LYS A 81 -4.52 -1.06 -9.72
N ALA A 82 -4.33 -0.22 -8.71
CA ALA A 82 -3.00 0.17 -8.24
C ALA A 82 -2.16 -1.04 -7.79
N HIS A 83 -2.78 -1.99 -7.09
CA HIS A 83 -2.09 -3.23 -6.69
C HIS A 83 -1.62 -4.01 -7.91
N LYS A 84 -2.51 -4.20 -8.89
CA LYS A 84 -2.18 -4.93 -10.12
C LYS A 84 -1.09 -4.23 -10.92
N ASP A 85 -1.18 -2.91 -11.05
CA ASP A 85 -0.20 -2.11 -11.78
C ASP A 85 1.19 -2.23 -11.12
N THR A 86 1.24 -2.26 -9.79
CA THR A 86 2.51 -2.39 -9.06
C THR A 86 3.16 -3.76 -9.30
N VAL A 87 2.36 -4.83 -9.30
CA VAL A 87 2.86 -6.17 -9.62
C VAL A 87 3.43 -6.20 -11.04
N ARG A 88 2.68 -5.67 -12.00
CA ARG A 88 3.10 -5.65 -13.41
C ARG A 88 4.38 -4.84 -13.61
N ALA A 89 4.47 -3.68 -12.97
CA ALA A 89 5.63 -2.80 -13.10
C ALA A 89 6.92 -3.47 -12.63
N ASN A 90 6.82 -4.32 -11.60
CA ASN A 90 7.98 -5.04 -11.05
C ASN A 90 8.27 -6.35 -11.79
N GLY A 91 7.35 -6.85 -12.60
CA GLY A 91 7.55 -8.05 -13.40
C GLY A 91 7.58 -9.35 -12.59
N PHE A 92 7.06 -9.35 -11.37
CA PHE A 92 7.03 -10.55 -10.53
C PHE A 92 5.85 -11.44 -10.89
N THR A 93 6.03 -12.75 -10.73
CA THR A 93 4.96 -13.74 -10.90
C THR A 93 4.46 -14.27 -9.56
N ASP A 94 5.37 -14.71 -8.69
CA ASP A 94 5.06 -15.07 -7.30
C ASP A 94 5.62 -13.97 -6.42
N CYS A 95 4.74 -13.25 -5.74
CA CYS A 95 5.21 -12.11 -4.96
C CYS A 95 4.30 -11.83 -3.78
N TYR A 96 4.84 -11.06 -2.86
CA TYR A 96 4.11 -10.53 -1.71
C TYR A 96 3.80 -9.07 -1.97
N ILE A 97 2.59 -8.65 -1.63
CA ILE A 97 2.13 -7.28 -1.81
C ILE A 97 1.79 -6.70 -0.43
N ARG A 98 2.41 -5.58 -0.11
CA ARG A 98 2.16 -4.85 1.14
C ARG A 98 1.61 -3.47 0.83
N PRO A 99 0.28 -3.29 0.87
CA PRO A 99 -0.28 -1.94 0.89
C PRO A 99 -0.25 -1.41 2.32
N LEU A 100 0.04 -0.13 2.44
CA LEU A 100 0.08 0.59 3.70
C LEU A 100 -0.66 1.90 3.54
N MET A 101 -1.71 2.12 4.33
CA MET A 101 -2.35 3.42 4.48
C MET A 101 -1.90 4.04 5.79
N TYR A 102 -1.52 5.31 5.77
CA TYR A 102 -0.92 5.93 6.94
C TYR A 102 -1.23 7.42 7.03
N LEU A 103 -1.20 7.93 8.25
CA LEU A 103 -1.35 9.35 8.52
C LEU A 103 -0.06 10.07 8.16
N ASP A 104 -0.15 10.99 7.20
CA ASP A 104 0.98 11.73 6.65
C ASP A 104 0.68 13.23 6.74
N GLY A 105 1.69 14.02 7.07
CA GLY A 105 1.51 15.46 7.16
C GLY A 105 0.55 15.92 8.25
N GLY A 106 0.24 17.20 8.30
CA GLY A 106 -0.73 17.76 9.24
C GLY A 106 -0.17 18.19 10.58
N GLY A 107 1.14 18.19 10.78
CA GLY A 107 1.79 18.70 11.98
C GLY A 107 1.73 17.75 13.18
N TRP A 108 1.99 18.30 14.35
CA TRP A 108 2.14 17.53 15.59
C TRP A 108 0.82 17.06 16.21
N ASN A 109 -0.29 17.42 15.62
CA ASN A 109 -1.58 17.13 16.18
C ASN A 109 -2.08 15.77 15.71
N LEU A 110 -2.36 14.89 16.66
CA LEU A 110 -2.84 13.52 16.44
C LEU A 110 -4.23 13.39 15.84
N ASN A 111 -4.83 14.51 15.52
CA ASN A 111 -6.19 14.46 14.99
C ASN A 111 -6.14 13.98 13.53
N VAL A 112 -6.70 12.80 13.31
CA VAL A 112 -6.83 12.21 11.97
C VAL A 112 -7.57 13.15 11.01
N ASP A 113 -8.46 13.97 11.55
CA ASP A 113 -9.23 14.93 10.75
C ASP A 113 -8.37 16.04 10.15
N ASN A 114 -7.21 16.32 10.74
CA ASN A 114 -6.26 17.32 10.25
C ASN A 114 -5.10 16.70 9.48
N GLY A 115 -5.01 15.38 9.44
CA GLY A 115 -3.95 14.65 8.77
C GLY A 115 -4.35 14.27 7.35
N LYS A 116 -3.33 14.00 6.56
CA LYS A 116 -3.50 13.52 5.20
C LYS A 116 -3.34 12.01 5.17
N LEU A 117 -4.30 11.32 4.56
CA LEU A 117 -4.17 9.90 4.31
C LEU A 117 -3.29 9.68 3.08
N SER A 118 -2.21 8.95 3.27
CA SER A 118 -1.33 8.52 2.19
C SER A 118 -1.37 7.00 2.06
N MET A 119 -1.04 6.51 0.86
CA MET A 119 -0.94 5.07 0.62
C MET A 119 0.28 4.77 -0.21
N MET A 120 1.02 3.73 0.22
CA MET A 120 2.07 3.11 -0.58
C MET A 120 1.74 1.63 -0.78
N ILE A 121 2.12 1.11 -1.92
CA ILE A 121 1.99 -0.32 -2.22
C ILE A 121 3.35 -0.82 -2.66
N ALA A 122 3.95 -1.68 -1.84
CA ALA A 122 5.23 -2.31 -2.13
C ALA A 122 5.00 -3.77 -2.54
N VAL A 123 5.82 -4.24 -3.45
CA VAL A 123 5.78 -5.63 -3.94
C VAL A 123 7.20 -6.16 -3.91
N TRP A 124 7.38 -7.37 -3.38
CA TRP A 124 8.68 -8.04 -3.45
C TRP A 124 8.50 -9.52 -3.72
N GLN A 125 9.53 -10.10 -4.33
CA GLN A 125 9.50 -11.51 -4.65
C GLN A 125 9.46 -12.33 -3.36
N TRP A 126 8.53 -13.28 -3.31
CA TRP A 126 8.41 -14.18 -2.19
C TRP A 126 9.06 -15.51 -2.56
N SER A 127 10.09 -15.89 -1.82
CA SER A 127 10.68 -17.22 -1.94
C SER A 127 10.17 -18.12 -0.82
N ASN A 128 9.82 -19.34 -1.18
CA ASN A 128 9.45 -20.35 -0.20
C ASN A 128 10.68 -20.81 0.60
#